data_6cf13b5e42fd5255c5acbee9d65444f1
#
_entry.id   6cf13b5e42fd5255c5acbee9d65444f1
#
_cell.length_a   1.000
_cell.length_b   1.000
_cell.length_c   1.000
_cell.angle_alpha   90.00
_cell.angle_beta   90.00
_cell.angle_gamma   90.00
#
_symmetry.space_group_name_H-M   'P 1'
#
loop_
_entity.id
_entity.type
_entity.pdbx_description
1 polymer ?
#
loop_
_entity_poly.entity_id
_entity_poly.type
_entity_poly.pdbx_seq_one_letter_code
_entity_poly.pdbx_strand_id
1 'polypeptide(L)'
;MKVQDICVHLGISRTSYYRWKKDLTQNYSKRQLEKQIGTLCRKHKYRYGYRKITAILKRRMRINHKTVQRIMQKNQWQCRVKMKKRKKNGQPYAVAGNILDRNFQSDRPLEKLVTDITYLPYGQKQLYLSSILDLYNGEVIAFTIGDKQDTDFILNTLNQLPALPENCVLHSDQGSVYTSYEYQKAVHIKGITMSMSRKGTPADNASIESFHSSLKSETFYLNRIDRTTTNIVERTVKEYIYYYNNIRIQTKLNNQSPINYRQLAV
;
A
#
# COMPACT_ATOMS: atom_id res chain seq x y z
N MET A 1 -35.90 43.29 -3.69
CA MET A 1 -37.11 42.83 -3.00
C MET A 1 -36.72 42.41 -1.59
N LYS A 2 -37.41 42.93 -0.55
CA LYS A 2 -37.09 42.57 0.85
C LYS A 2 -37.63 41.18 1.17
N VAL A 3 -36.98 40.42 2.05
CA VAL A 3 -37.41 39.07 2.43
C VAL A 3 -38.86 39.03 2.93
N GLN A 4 -39.30 40.15 3.53
CA GLN A 4 -40.67 40.32 4.00
C GLN A 4 -41.70 40.28 2.85
N ASP A 5 -41.38 40.94 1.75
CA ASP A 5 -42.27 41.01 0.57
C ASP A 5 -42.38 39.63 -0.13
N ILE A 6 -41.26 38.90 -0.16
CA ILE A 6 -41.21 37.51 -0.68
C ILE A 6 -42.08 36.59 0.18
N CYS A 7 -42.01 36.70 1.50
CA CYS A 7 -42.80 35.87 2.42
C CYS A 7 -44.31 36.13 2.29
N VAL A 8 -44.68 37.40 2.19
CA VAL A 8 -46.08 37.77 1.96
C VAL A 8 -46.59 37.25 0.61
N HIS A 9 -45.83 37.44 -0.46
CA HIS A 9 -46.25 37.02 -1.80
C HIS A 9 -46.37 35.49 -1.95
N LEU A 10 -45.52 34.74 -1.24
CA LEU A 10 -45.54 33.27 -1.24
C LEU A 10 -46.42 32.66 -0.14
N GLY A 11 -47.07 33.44 0.69
CA GLY A 11 -47.89 32.93 1.80
C GLY A 11 -47.12 32.11 2.85
N ILE A 12 -45.84 32.39 3.05
CA ILE A 12 -44.98 31.62 3.97
C ILE A 12 -44.47 32.45 5.12
N SER A 13 -44.17 31.80 6.26
CA SER A 13 -43.59 32.50 7.39
C SER A 13 -42.10 32.84 7.14
N ARG A 14 -41.60 33.94 7.71
CA ARG A 14 -40.18 34.29 7.70
C ARG A 14 -39.28 33.15 8.22
N THR A 15 -39.76 32.44 9.24
CA THR A 15 -39.06 31.29 9.84
C THR A 15 -38.94 30.15 8.80
N SER A 16 -39.98 29.87 8.06
CA SER A 16 -39.97 28.88 6.97
C SER A 16 -38.99 29.26 5.86
N TYR A 17 -38.99 30.53 5.44
CA TYR A 17 -38.07 31.06 4.42
C TYR A 17 -36.60 30.87 4.85
N TYR A 18 -36.21 31.29 6.06
CA TYR A 18 -34.84 31.15 6.53
C TYR A 18 -34.43 29.69 6.77
N ARG A 19 -35.37 28.84 7.20
CA ARG A 19 -35.14 27.39 7.30
C ARG A 19 -34.83 26.80 5.93
N TRP A 20 -35.67 27.09 4.92
CA TRP A 20 -35.44 26.61 3.54
C TRP A 20 -34.15 27.15 2.94
N LYS A 21 -33.85 28.43 3.13
CA LYS A 21 -32.59 29.04 2.68
C LYS A 21 -31.37 28.33 3.30
N LYS A 22 -31.42 28.03 4.60
CA LYS A 22 -30.39 27.25 5.29
C LYS A 22 -30.27 25.84 4.75
N ASP A 23 -31.39 25.15 4.52
CA ASP A 23 -31.44 23.80 3.98
C ASP A 23 -30.87 23.73 2.56
N LEU A 24 -31.17 24.70 1.70
CA LEU A 24 -30.60 24.81 0.34
C LEU A 24 -29.07 24.98 0.40
N THR A 25 -28.57 25.87 1.25
CA THR A 25 -27.13 26.10 1.41
C THR A 25 -26.42 24.85 1.95
N GLN A 26 -27.01 24.15 2.94
CA GLN A 26 -26.47 22.91 3.48
C GLN A 26 -26.48 21.77 2.47
N ASN A 27 -27.55 21.66 1.67
CA ASN A 27 -27.64 20.65 0.60
C ASN A 27 -26.63 20.91 -0.49
N TYR A 28 -26.35 22.16 -0.86
CA TYR A 28 -25.32 22.49 -1.84
C TYR A 28 -23.92 22.08 -1.34
N SER A 29 -23.57 22.44 -0.09
CA SER A 29 -22.27 22.07 0.49
C SER A 29 -22.10 20.54 0.66
N LYS A 30 -23.20 19.82 1.02
CA LYS A 30 -23.19 18.35 1.07
C LYS A 30 -22.96 17.73 -0.29
N ARG A 31 -23.62 18.24 -1.36
CA ARG A 31 -23.42 17.76 -2.74
C ARG A 31 -21.99 18.00 -3.24
N GLN A 32 -21.39 19.17 -2.93
CA GLN A 32 -20.01 19.44 -3.28
C GLN A 32 -19.04 18.47 -2.59
N LEU A 33 -19.21 18.22 -1.28
CA LEU A 33 -18.42 17.26 -0.54
C LEU A 33 -18.55 15.84 -1.11
N GLU A 34 -19.77 15.42 -1.41
CA GLU A 34 -20.05 14.12 -2.04
C GLU A 34 -19.33 13.99 -3.39
N LYS A 35 -19.36 15.03 -4.23
CA LYS A 35 -18.63 15.09 -5.51
C LYS A 35 -17.12 14.96 -5.32
N GLN A 36 -16.54 15.67 -4.34
CA GLN A 36 -15.12 15.59 -4.03
C GLN A 36 -14.69 14.18 -3.58
N ILE A 37 -15.46 13.57 -2.66
CA ILE A 37 -15.23 12.19 -2.22
C ILE A 37 -15.28 11.21 -3.40
N GLY A 38 -16.30 11.31 -4.25
CA GLY A 38 -16.44 10.45 -5.42
C GLY A 38 -15.29 10.60 -6.42
N THR A 39 -14.80 11.82 -6.63
CA THR A 39 -13.64 12.08 -7.47
C THR A 39 -12.38 11.43 -6.90
N LEU A 40 -12.14 11.53 -5.59
CA LEU A 40 -11.02 10.88 -4.93
C LEU A 40 -11.13 9.34 -5.01
N CYS A 41 -12.31 8.79 -4.77
CA CYS A 41 -12.53 7.34 -4.89
C CYS A 41 -12.19 6.82 -6.30
N ARG A 42 -12.66 7.51 -7.34
CA ARG A 42 -12.37 7.17 -8.75
C ARG A 42 -10.88 7.35 -9.07
N LYS A 43 -10.27 8.48 -8.68
CA LYS A 43 -8.84 8.75 -8.87
C LYS A 43 -7.97 7.61 -8.33
N HIS A 44 -8.31 7.08 -7.17
CA HIS A 44 -7.57 5.96 -6.54
C HIS A 44 -8.18 4.58 -6.88
N LYS A 45 -9.00 4.47 -7.95
CA LYS A 45 -9.56 3.19 -8.45
C LYS A 45 -10.23 2.37 -7.32
N TYR A 46 -10.88 3.03 -6.35
CA TYR A 46 -11.52 2.42 -5.17
C TYR A 46 -10.58 1.57 -4.29
N ARG A 47 -9.27 1.83 -4.30
CA ARG A 47 -8.28 1.18 -3.43
C ARG A 47 -8.25 1.77 -2.02
N TYR A 48 -8.82 2.96 -1.82
CA TYR A 48 -8.81 3.67 -0.54
C TYR A 48 -10.12 3.50 0.22
N GLY A 49 -10.00 3.09 1.49
CA GLY A 49 -11.10 3.15 2.44
C GLY A 49 -11.30 4.56 2.98
N TYR A 50 -12.41 4.76 3.72
CA TYR A 50 -12.81 6.07 4.23
C TYR A 50 -11.71 6.78 5.05
N ARG A 51 -10.86 6.05 5.79
CA ARG A 51 -9.78 6.66 6.58
C ARG A 51 -8.75 7.37 5.69
N LYS A 52 -8.30 6.75 4.60
CA LYS A 52 -7.37 7.36 3.64
C LYS A 52 -8.01 8.52 2.89
N ILE A 53 -9.26 8.40 2.46
CA ILE A 53 -10.00 9.51 1.84
C ILE A 53 -10.15 10.68 2.82
N THR A 54 -10.45 10.40 4.10
CA THR A 54 -10.52 11.45 5.14
C THR A 54 -9.18 12.13 5.33
N ALA A 55 -8.07 11.38 5.34
CA ALA A 55 -6.73 11.94 5.49
C ALA A 55 -6.38 12.93 4.36
N ILE A 56 -6.75 12.60 3.12
CA ILE A 56 -6.55 13.52 1.98
C ILE A 56 -7.38 14.79 2.14
N LEU A 57 -8.66 14.65 2.51
CA LEU A 57 -9.57 15.80 2.67
C LEU A 57 -9.15 16.71 3.84
N LYS A 58 -8.64 16.15 4.93
CA LYS A 58 -8.15 16.91 6.09
C LYS A 58 -7.01 17.87 5.77
N ARG A 59 -6.25 17.64 4.69
CA ARG A 59 -5.22 18.57 4.21
C ARG A 59 -5.79 19.92 3.75
N ARG A 60 -7.09 19.96 3.42
CA ARG A 60 -7.75 21.14 2.82
C ARG A 60 -8.95 21.63 3.61
N MET A 61 -9.54 20.79 4.47
CA MET A 61 -10.75 21.13 5.22
C MET A 61 -10.87 20.33 6.52
N ARG A 62 -11.55 20.90 7.52
CA ARG A 62 -11.89 20.18 8.76
C ARG A 62 -13.08 19.25 8.49
N ILE A 63 -12.87 17.93 8.53
CA ILE A 63 -13.90 16.91 8.25
C ILE A 63 -13.81 15.73 9.21
N ASN A 64 -14.98 15.19 9.58
CA ASN A 64 -15.07 13.99 10.41
C ASN A 64 -15.07 12.72 9.52
N HIS A 65 -14.29 11.72 9.93
CA HIS A 65 -14.19 10.44 9.20
C HIS A 65 -15.54 9.70 9.13
N LYS A 66 -16.43 9.83 10.14
CA LYS A 66 -17.79 9.25 10.11
C LYS A 66 -18.65 9.83 8.99
N THR A 67 -18.49 11.12 8.68
CA THR A 67 -19.18 11.78 7.57
C THR A 67 -18.73 11.22 6.24
N VAL A 68 -17.40 11.08 6.03
CA VAL A 68 -16.83 10.49 4.82
C VAL A 68 -17.29 9.04 4.66
N GLN A 69 -17.25 8.25 5.74
CA GLN A 69 -17.70 6.86 5.73
C GLN A 69 -19.16 6.73 5.29
N ARG A 70 -20.06 7.54 5.87
CA ARG A 70 -21.49 7.54 5.53
C ARG A 70 -21.75 7.87 4.06
N ILE A 71 -21.05 8.87 3.52
CA ILE A 71 -21.15 9.25 2.11
C ILE A 71 -20.65 8.13 1.21
N MET A 72 -19.52 7.52 1.53
CA MET A 72 -18.97 6.39 0.77
C MET A 72 -19.89 5.17 0.82
N GLN A 73 -20.52 4.89 1.96
CA GLN A 73 -21.51 3.79 2.10
C GLN A 73 -22.75 4.06 1.27
N LYS A 74 -23.36 5.26 1.39
CA LYS A 74 -24.55 5.67 0.65
C LYS A 74 -24.38 5.50 -0.87
N ASN A 75 -23.17 5.82 -1.38
CA ASN A 75 -22.89 5.80 -2.82
C ASN A 75 -22.16 4.51 -3.28
N GLN A 76 -22.02 3.51 -2.42
CA GLN A 76 -21.32 2.25 -2.71
C GLN A 76 -19.86 2.45 -3.19
N TRP A 77 -19.19 3.47 -2.64
CA TRP A 77 -17.79 3.81 -2.94
C TRP A 77 -16.79 3.21 -1.96
N GLN A 78 -17.15 2.12 -1.27
CA GLN A 78 -16.26 1.44 -0.36
C GLN A 78 -15.02 0.90 -1.08
N CYS A 79 -13.95 0.68 -0.30
CA CYS A 79 -12.76 0.01 -0.81
C CYS A 79 -13.10 -1.39 -1.33
N ARG A 80 -12.69 -1.67 -2.58
CA ARG A 80 -12.96 -2.96 -3.26
C ARG A 80 -11.87 -4.00 -3.03
N VAL A 81 -10.80 -3.62 -2.33
CA VAL A 81 -9.70 -4.54 -1.98
C VAL A 81 -10.19 -5.58 -0.98
N LYS A 82 -10.14 -6.86 -1.35
CA LYS A 82 -10.52 -7.96 -0.48
C LYS A 82 -9.43 -8.21 0.57
N MET A 83 -9.81 -8.26 1.85
CA MET A 83 -8.90 -8.71 2.91
C MET A 83 -8.78 -10.24 2.89
N LYS A 84 -7.54 -10.74 2.88
CA LYS A 84 -7.26 -12.18 3.00
C LYS A 84 -7.55 -12.64 4.44
N LYS A 85 -8.35 -13.69 4.61
CA LYS A 85 -8.55 -14.30 5.92
C LYS A 85 -7.24 -14.95 6.38
N ARG A 86 -6.74 -14.60 7.58
CA ARG A 86 -5.55 -15.23 8.17
C ARG A 86 -5.84 -16.71 8.46
N LYS A 87 -5.06 -17.62 7.87
CA LYS A 87 -5.01 -19.02 8.29
C LYS A 87 -4.09 -19.10 9.51
N LYS A 88 -4.50 -19.81 10.58
CA LYS A 88 -3.61 -20.17 11.68
C LYS A 88 -2.70 -21.29 11.19
N ASN A 89 -1.40 -21.06 11.15
CA ASN A 89 -0.40 -22.07 10.83
C ASN A 89 0.16 -22.70 12.12
N GLY A 90 0.52 -23.98 12.05
CA GLY A 90 1.07 -24.76 13.16
C GLY A 90 2.45 -24.28 13.62
N GLN A 91 2.98 -24.89 14.70
CA GLN A 91 4.21 -24.44 15.38
C GLN A 91 5.46 -24.52 14.49
N PRO A 92 6.39 -23.55 14.63
CA PRO A 92 7.58 -23.44 13.79
C PRO A 92 8.77 -24.25 14.34
N TYR A 93 9.63 -24.73 13.44
CA TYR A 93 10.96 -25.20 13.78
C TYR A 93 11.96 -24.02 13.81
N ALA A 94 12.75 -23.92 14.86
CA ALA A 94 13.77 -22.91 15.01
C ALA A 94 15.07 -23.31 14.28
N VAL A 95 15.60 -22.45 13.41
CA VAL A 95 16.94 -22.49 12.85
C VAL A 95 17.67 -21.23 13.28
N ALA A 96 18.97 -21.33 13.59
CA ALA A 96 19.75 -20.18 14.05
C ALA A 96 19.80 -19.04 13.02
N GLY A 97 19.87 -17.79 13.50
CA GLY A 97 20.18 -16.63 12.67
C GLY A 97 19.04 -15.62 12.39
N ASN A 98 17.93 -15.64 13.13
CA ASN A 98 16.96 -14.56 13.03
C ASN A 98 17.41 -13.33 13.83
N ILE A 99 18.24 -12.49 13.21
CA ILE A 99 18.77 -11.26 13.82
C ILE A 99 17.70 -10.19 13.93
N LEU A 100 16.77 -10.15 12.96
CA LEU A 100 15.68 -9.16 12.93
C LEU A 100 14.68 -9.36 14.08
N ASP A 101 14.45 -10.61 14.48
CA ASP A 101 13.53 -11.06 15.56
C ASP A 101 12.23 -10.24 15.67
N ARG A 102 11.59 -9.98 14.52
CA ARG A 102 10.36 -9.17 14.39
C ARG A 102 10.51 -7.70 14.76
N ASN A 103 11.73 -7.22 14.99
CA ASN A 103 11.98 -5.79 15.15
C ASN A 103 12.00 -5.10 13.79
N PHE A 104 10.80 -4.84 13.25
CA PHE A 104 10.60 -4.19 11.97
C PHE A 104 10.72 -2.66 12.03
N GLN A 105 11.12 -2.10 13.16
CA GLN A 105 11.42 -0.68 13.27
C GLN A 105 12.87 -0.42 12.84
N SER A 106 13.05 0.61 12.04
CA SER A 106 14.35 1.12 11.61
C SER A 106 14.38 2.63 11.81
N ASP A 107 15.48 3.14 12.33
CA ASP A 107 15.62 4.56 12.67
C ASP A 107 16.12 5.38 11.47
N ARG A 108 16.72 4.73 10.49
CA ARG A 108 17.26 5.38 9.29
C ARG A 108 17.03 4.55 8.02
N PRO A 109 17.03 5.21 6.84
CA PRO A 109 16.88 4.51 5.57
C PRO A 109 17.97 3.47 5.34
N LEU A 110 17.58 2.35 4.70
CA LEU A 110 18.48 1.26 4.25
C LEU A 110 19.19 0.49 5.38
N GLU A 111 18.86 0.73 6.63
CA GLU A 111 19.45 0.01 7.76
C GLU A 111 18.95 -1.43 7.87
N LYS A 112 17.63 -1.61 7.70
CA LYS A 112 16.98 -2.92 7.74
C LYS A 112 16.14 -3.12 6.50
N LEU A 113 16.50 -4.12 5.73
CA LEU A 113 15.85 -4.50 4.49
C LEU A 113 15.18 -5.87 4.63
N VAL A 114 14.09 -6.09 3.93
CA VAL A 114 13.44 -7.40 3.82
C VAL A 114 13.29 -7.79 2.36
N THR A 115 13.52 -9.06 2.05
CA THR A 115 13.38 -9.59 0.68
C THR A 115 12.50 -10.83 0.68
N ASP A 116 11.74 -10.98 -0.39
CA ASP A 116 10.91 -12.17 -0.63
C ASP A 116 10.53 -12.30 -2.10
N ILE A 117 10.17 -13.52 -2.51
CA ILE A 117 9.64 -13.81 -3.83
C ILE A 117 8.15 -14.08 -3.73
N THR A 118 7.39 -13.46 -4.62
CA THR A 118 5.98 -13.77 -4.74
C THR A 118 5.64 -14.16 -6.18
N TYR A 119 4.66 -15.07 -6.37
CA TYR A 119 4.15 -15.41 -7.68
C TYR A 119 3.03 -14.46 -8.11
N LEU A 120 2.97 -14.20 -9.40
CA LEU A 120 2.00 -13.34 -10.07
C LEU A 120 1.18 -14.21 -11.04
N PRO A 121 0.02 -14.75 -10.63
CA PRO A 121 -0.77 -15.63 -11.49
C PRO A 121 -1.48 -14.83 -12.58
N TYR A 122 -1.44 -15.30 -13.83
CA TYR A 122 -2.23 -14.76 -14.94
C TYR A 122 -2.60 -15.88 -15.93
N GLY A 123 -3.88 -16.01 -16.21
CA GLY A 123 -4.40 -17.14 -16.98
C GLY A 123 -3.95 -18.48 -16.39
N GLN A 124 -3.35 -19.33 -17.22
CA GLN A 124 -2.72 -20.60 -16.80
C GLN A 124 -1.22 -20.50 -16.55
N LYS A 125 -0.64 -19.30 -16.62
CA LYS A 125 0.79 -19.03 -16.46
C LYS A 125 1.04 -18.27 -15.15
N GLN A 126 2.30 -18.19 -14.75
CA GLN A 126 2.74 -17.39 -13.62
C GLN A 126 4.08 -16.72 -13.90
N LEU A 127 4.26 -15.53 -13.38
CA LEU A 127 5.55 -14.87 -13.25
C LEU A 127 5.92 -14.78 -11.78
N TYR A 128 7.17 -14.54 -11.51
CA TYR A 128 7.70 -14.29 -10.18
C TYR A 128 8.11 -12.82 -10.05
N LEU A 129 7.93 -12.28 -8.87
CA LEU A 129 8.43 -10.98 -8.46
C LEU A 129 9.34 -11.19 -7.26
N SER A 130 10.63 -10.93 -7.42
CA SER A 130 11.58 -10.73 -6.33
C SER A 130 11.56 -9.25 -5.97
N SER A 131 11.50 -8.92 -4.70
CA SER A 131 11.49 -7.52 -4.23
C SER A 131 12.29 -7.35 -2.95
N ILE A 132 12.90 -6.17 -2.79
CA ILE A 132 13.56 -5.74 -1.56
C ILE A 132 12.87 -4.46 -1.08
N LEU A 133 12.46 -4.47 0.19
CA LEU A 133 11.72 -3.40 0.82
C LEU A 133 12.51 -2.85 2.01
N ASP A 134 12.62 -1.52 2.09
CA ASP A 134 13.19 -0.83 3.25
C ASP A 134 12.18 -0.78 4.40
N LEU A 135 12.58 -1.23 5.59
CA LEU A 135 11.71 -1.22 6.76
C LEU A 135 11.50 0.18 7.34
N TYR A 136 12.40 1.11 7.07
CA TYR A 136 12.31 2.49 7.54
C TYR A 136 11.01 3.18 7.08
N ASN A 137 10.78 3.16 5.77
CA ASN A 137 9.63 3.82 5.15
C ASN A 137 8.69 2.88 4.38
N GLY A 138 9.03 1.59 4.28
CA GLY A 138 8.27 0.62 3.49
C GLY A 138 8.40 0.81 1.98
N GLU A 139 9.46 1.47 1.50
CA GLU A 139 9.74 1.67 0.07
C GLU A 139 10.25 0.37 -0.57
N VAL A 140 9.75 0.03 -1.74
CA VAL A 140 10.32 -1.02 -2.58
C VAL A 140 11.50 -0.43 -3.32
N ILE A 141 12.72 -0.77 -2.89
CA ILE A 141 13.97 -0.17 -3.40
C ILE A 141 14.58 -0.92 -4.56
N ALA A 142 14.28 -2.23 -4.69
CA ALA A 142 14.74 -3.07 -5.78
C ALA A 142 13.70 -4.14 -6.10
N PHE A 143 13.55 -4.48 -7.38
CA PHE A 143 12.69 -5.59 -7.79
C PHE A 143 13.06 -6.14 -9.16
N THR A 144 12.83 -7.43 -9.36
CA THR A 144 12.97 -8.14 -10.62
C THR A 144 11.72 -8.96 -10.91
N ILE A 145 11.28 -8.99 -12.18
CA ILE A 145 10.17 -9.83 -12.63
C ILE A 145 10.77 -10.86 -13.61
N GLY A 146 10.40 -12.12 -13.44
CA GLY A 146 10.90 -13.21 -14.29
C GLY A 146 9.95 -14.39 -14.34
N ASP A 147 10.24 -15.31 -15.23
CA ASP A 147 9.49 -16.56 -15.44
C ASP A 147 10.07 -17.74 -14.64
N LYS A 148 11.26 -17.56 -14.05
CA LYS A 148 11.97 -18.55 -13.24
C LYS A 148 12.32 -17.99 -11.87
N GLN A 149 12.44 -18.89 -10.92
CA GLN A 149 12.81 -18.61 -9.53
C GLN A 149 14.15 -19.29 -9.23
N ASP A 150 15.21 -18.77 -9.83
CA ASP A 150 16.58 -19.23 -9.67
C ASP A 150 17.46 -18.22 -8.91
N THR A 151 18.72 -18.58 -8.70
CA THR A 151 19.67 -17.72 -7.97
C THR A 151 19.98 -16.43 -8.74
N ASP A 152 20.10 -16.49 -10.07
CA ASP A 152 20.35 -15.31 -10.90
C ASP A 152 19.21 -14.29 -10.81
N PHE A 153 17.97 -14.78 -10.70
CA PHE A 153 16.79 -13.93 -10.53
C PHE A 153 16.88 -13.07 -9.26
N ILE A 154 17.29 -13.64 -8.13
CA ILE A 154 17.43 -12.88 -6.87
C ILE A 154 18.72 -12.05 -6.83
N LEU A 155 19.79 -12.51 -7.48
CA LEU A 155 21.01 -11.73 -7.62
C LEU A 155 20.78 -10.46 -8.44
N ASN A 156 19.98 -10.53 -9.50
CA ASN A 156 19.56 -9.37 -10.29
C ASN A 156 18.80 -8.34 -9.45
N THR A 157 18.00 -8.79 -8.47
CA THR A 157 17.34 -7.89 -7.52
C THR A 157 18.33 -7.27 -6.54
N LEU A 158 19.23 -8.09 -5.98
CA LEU A 158 20.27 -7.66 -5.04
C LEU A 158 21.22 -6.61 -5.67
N ASN A 159 21.52 -6.76 -6.94
CA ASN A 159 22.44 -5.86 -7.66
C ASN A 159 21.88 -4.48 -7.98
N GLN A 160 20.55 -4.29 -7.83
CA GLN A 160 19.90 -2.98 -7.97
C GLN A 160 20.00 -2.12 -6.71
N LEU A 161 20.48 -2.70 -5.59
CA LEU A 161 20.62 -1.93 -4.34
C LEU A 161 21.61 -0.78 -4.50
N PRO A 162 21.27 0.42 -3.99
CA PRO A 162 22.20 1.55 -3.93
C PRO A 162 23.34 1.27 -2.94
N ALA A 163 24.21 2.26 -2.72
CA ALA A 163 25.16 2.23 -1.61
C ALA A 163 24.43 2.07 -0.28
N LEU A 164 24.86 1.15 0.54
CA LEU A 164 24.22 0.81 1.81
C LEU A 164 25.03 1.35 2.99
N PRO A 165 24.37 1.71 4.10
CA PRO A 165 25.06 2.07 5.33
C PRO A 165 25.79 0.86 5.92
N GLU A 166 26.79 1.12 6.75
CA GLU A 166 27.41 0.08 7.55
C GLU A 166 26.37 -0.64 8.43
N ASN A 167 26.58 -1.95 8.63
CA ASN A 167 25.68 -2.82 9.41
C ASN A 167 24.26 -2.97 8.84
N CYS A 168 24.07 -2.75 7.54
CA CYS A 168 22.80 -3.04 6.90
C CYS A 168 22.42 -4.53 7.09
N VAL A 169 21.18 -4.78 7.50
CA VAL A 169 20.63 -6.13 7.68
C VAL A 169 19.65 -6.42 6.54
N LEU A 170 19.83 -7.55 5.85
CA LEU A 170 18.88 -8.06 4.86
C LEU A 170 18.23 -9.34 5.38
N HIS A 171 16.92 -9.29 5.59
CA HIS A 171 16.14 -10.41 6.10
C HIS A 171 15.36 -11.10 4.99
N SER A 172 15.42 -12.43 4.96
CA SER A 172 14.68 -13.27 4.01
C SER A 172 13.99 -14.43 4.72
N ASP A 173 13.16 -15.17 3.99
CA ASP A 173 12.77 -16.52 4.40
C ASP A 173 13.93 -17.53 4.21
N GLN A 174 13.67 -18.80 4.54
CA GLN A 174 14.61 -19.90 4.33
C GLN A 174 14.42 -20.59 2.97
N GLY A 175 13.98 -19.88 1.94
CA GLY A 175 13.83 -20.40 0.59
C GLY A 175 15.18 -20.91 0.02
N SER A 176 15.13 -21.94 -0.84
CA SER A 176 16.33 -22.56 -1.42
C SER A 176 17.25 -21.58 -2.13
N VAL A 177 16.69 -20.58 -2.78
CA VAL A 177 17.47 -19.54 -3.47
C VAL A 177 18.24 -18.65 -2.51
N TYR A 178 17.65 -18.25 -1.39
CA TYR A 178 18.32 -17.43 -0.36
C TYR A 178 19.36 -18.18 0.46
N THR A 179 19.24 -19.52 0.53
CA THR A 179 20.23 -20.39 1.19
C THR A 179 21.35 -20.84 0.26
N SER A 180 21.32 -20.46 -1.04
CA SER A 180 22.39 -20.78 -1.99
C SER A 180 23.71 -20.10 -1.63
N TYR A 181 24.82 -20.78 -1.90
CA TYR A 181 26.16 -20.26 -1.63
C TYR A 181 26.44 -18.95 -2.39
N GLU A 182 26.02 -18.89 -3.65
CA GLU A 182 26.23 -17.75 -4.54
C GLU A 182 25.52 -16.50 -4.01
N TYR A 183 24.29 -16.65 -3.53
CA TYR A 183 23.54 -15.53 -2.96
C TYR A 183 24.16 -15.05 -1.66
N GLN A 184 24.48 -15.94 -0.73
CA GLN A 184 25.10 -15.58 0.55
C GLN A 184 26.44 -14.89 0.34
N LYS A 185 27.27 -15.38 -0.60
CA LYS A 185 28.53 -14.76 -1.00
C LYS A 185 28.30 -13.33 -1.53
N ALA A 186 27.32 -13.15 -2.42
CA ALA A 186 27.00 -11.83 -2.98
C ALA A 186 26.53 -10.84 -1.93
N VAL A 187 25.72 -11.28 -0.97
CA VAL A 187 25.25 -10.46 0.17
C VAL A 187 26.43 -10.05 1.04
N HIS A 188 27.34 -10.99 1.36
CA HIS A 188 28.54 -10.72 2.15
C HIS A 188 29.50 -9.73 1.46
N ILE A 189 29.74 -9.87 0.15
CA ILE A 189 30.56 -8.94 -0.64
C ILE A 189 30.03 -7.51 -0.58
N LYS A 190 28.71 -7.34 -0.50
CA LYS A 190 28.07 -6.01 -0.34
C LYS A 190 28.14 -5.47 1.10
N GLY A 191 28.79 -6.17 2.04
CA GLY A 191 28.87 -5.76 3.45
C GLY A 191 27.54 -5.90 4.22
N ILE A 192 26.62 -6.70 3.70
CA ILE A 192 25.27 -6.85 4.29
C ILE A 192 25.29 -8.02 5.29
N THR A 193 24.69 -7.83 6.45
CA THR A 193 24.45 -8.89 7.42
C THR A 193 23.16 -9.64 7.06
N MET A 194 23.26 -10.95 6.81
CA MET A 194 22.07 -11.77 6.55
C MET A 194 21.31 -12.09 7.82
N SER A 195 19.98 -12.04 7.72
CA SER A 195 19.04 -12.52 8.72
C SER A 195 18.00 -13.40 8.04
N MET A 196 17.58 -14.49 8.68
CA MET A 196 16.57 -15.39 8.12
C MET A 196 15.43 -15.63 9.11
N SER A 197 14.21 -15.65 8.59
CA SER A 197 13.02 -15.99 9.37
C SER A 197 13.08 -17.44 9.86
N ARG A 198 12.43 -17.72 10.96
CA ARG A 198 12.24 -19.08 11.45
C ARG A 198 11.37 -19.88 10.47
N LYS A 199 11.68 -21.15 10.30
CA LYS A 199 10.93 -22.04 9.38
C LYS A 199 9.46 -22.10 9.78
N GLY A 200 8.57 -21.87 8.81
CA GLY A 200 7.13 -21.94 9.03
C GLY A 200 6.54 -20.77 9.84
N THR A 201 7.30 -19.67 10.02
CA THR A 201 6.84 -18.50 10.76
C THR A 201 6.66 -17.27 9.84
N PRO A 202 5.53 -17.17 9.11
CA PRO A 202 5.27 -16.04 8.22
C PRO A 202 5.34 -14.67 8.92
N ALA A 203 5.08 -14.63 10.22
CA ALA A 203 5.14 -13.41 11.00
C ALA A 203 6.53 -12.75 11.01
N ASP A 204 7.59 -13.53 10.77
CA ASP A 204 8.97 -13.02 10.75
C ASP A 204 9.28 -12.25 9.46
N ASN A 205 8.46 -12.40 8.39
CA ASN A 205 8.57 -11.65 7.13
C ASN A 205 7.30 -10.84 6.78
N ALA A 206 6.52 -10.48 7.81
CA ALA A 206 5.19 -9.89 7.66
C ALA A 206 5.16 -8.58 6.86
N SER A 207 6.23 -7.78 6.90
CA SER A 207 6.28 -6.48 6.23
C SER A 207 6.23 -6.62 4.70
N ILE A 208 7.05 -7.48 4.12
CA ILE A 208 7.07 -7.69 2.67
C ILE A 208 5.88 -8.53 2.20
N GLU A 209 5.40 -9.50 3.02
CA GLU A 209 4.15 -10.22 2.73
C GLU A 209 2.96 -9.27 2.64
N SER A 210 2.93 -8.22 3.47
CA SER A 210 1.90 -7.18 3.44
C SER A 210 1.95 -6.36 2.15
N PHE A 211 3.15 -6.04 1.66
CA PHE A 211 3.33 -5.41 0.34
C PHE A 211 2.83 -6.31 -0.78
N HIS A 212 3.28 -7.57 -0.84
CA HIS A 212 2.84 -8.53 -1.86
C HIS A 212 1.33 -8.76 -1.84
N SER A 213 0.73 -8.81 -0.66
CA SER A 213 -0.72 -8.92 -0.52
C SER A 213 -1.43 -7.68 -1.05
N SER A 214 -0.89 -6.48 -0.79
CA SER A 214 -1.43 -5.23 -1.31
C SER A 214 -1.31 -5.17 -2.83
N LEU A 215 -0.15 -5.50 -3.40
CA LEU A 215 0.05 -5.60 -4.84
C LEU A 215 -1.01 -6.50 -5.48
N LYS A 216 -1.14 -7.74 -5.02
CA LYS A 216 -2.07 -8.71 -5.60
C LYS A 216 -3.53 -8.28 -5.47
N SER A 217 -3.92 -7.78 -4.30
CA SER A 217 -5.31 -7.40 -4.02
C SER A 217 -5.72 -6.11 -4.71
N GLU A 218 -4.78 -5.18 -4.91
CA GLU A 218 -5.05 -3.88 -5.52
C GLU A 218 -4.87 -3.88 -7.05
N THR A 219 -4.35 -4.98 -7.64
CA THR A 219 -4.18 -5.15 -9.10
C THR A 219 -4.88 -6.40 -9.62
N PHE A 220 -4.29 -7.57 -9.41
CA PHE A 220 -4.70 -8.82 -10.03
C PHE A 220 -6.11 -9.27 -9.63
N TYR A 221 -6.46 -9.13 -8.35
CA TYR A 221 -7.77 -9.56 -7.86
C TYR A 221 -8.91 -8.55 -8.09
N LEU A 222 -8.58 -7.29 -8.40
CA LEU A 222 -9.58 -6.29 -8.75
C LEU A 222 -10.06 -6.39 -10.19
N ASN A 223 -9.16 -6.75 -11.11
CA ASN A 223 -9.39 -6.57 -12.54
C ASN A 223 -9.60 -7.87 -13.31
N ARG A 224 -9.72 -9.05 -12.65
CA ARG A 224 -9.82 -10.37 -13.29
C ARG A 224 -8.93 -10.45 -14.53
N ILE A 225 -7.61 -10.56 -14.33
CA ILE A 225 -6.62 -10.56 -15.39
C ILE A 225 -6.59 -11.96 -16.07
N ASP A 226 -7.72 -12.41 -16.59
CA ASP A 226 -7.86 -13.74 -17.16
C ASP A 226 -7.30 -13.86 -18.61
N ARG A 227 -7.05 -12.72 -19.27
CA ARG A 227 -6.60 -12.67 -20.70
C ARG A 227 -5.45 -11.69 -20.88
N THR A 228 -4.38 -11.82 -20.09
CA THR A 228 -3.26 -10.89 -20.17
C THR A 228 -2.03 -11.55 -20.77
N THR A 229 -1.18 -10.73 -21.38
CA THR A 229 0.16 -11.11 -21.82
C THR A 229 1.17 -10.82 -20.70
N THR A 230 2.34 -11.48 -20.77
CA THR A 230 3.48 -11.22 -19.87
C THR A 230 3.79 -9.71 -19.76
N ASN A 231 3.83 -9.00 -20.88
CA ASN A 231 4.11 -7.56 -20.93
C ASN A 231 3.09 -6.72 -20.15
N ILE A 232 1.81 -7.11 -20.18
CA ILE A 232 0.76 -6.41 -19.39
C ILE A 232 0.96 -6.65 -17.89
N VAL A 233 1.31 -7.88 -17.50
CA VAL A 233 1.62 -8.21 -16.10
C VAL A 233 2.81 -7.39 -15.61
N GLU A 234 3.91 -7.39 -16.36
CA GLU A 234 5.11 -6.62 -16.00
C GLU A 234 4.82 -5.12 -15.89
N ARG A 235 4.10 -4.56 -16.85
CA ARG A 235 3.71 -3.16 -16.82
C ARG A 235 2.83 -2.85 -15.61
N THR A 236 1.85 -3.71 -15.31
CA THR A 236 0.96 -3.55 -14.16
C THR A 236 1.74 -3.54 -12.84
N VAL A 237 2.74 -4.41 -12.70
CA VAL A 237 3.59 -4.45 -11.49
C VAL A 237 4.46 -3.20 -11.39
N LYS A 238 5.12 -2.78 -12.47
CA LYS A 238 5.95 -1.56 -12.51
C LYS A 238 5.14 -0.31 -12.16
N GLU A 239 3.96 -0.15 -12.79
CA GLU A 239 3.04 0.96 -12.49
C GLU A 239 2.53 0.91 -11.04
N TYR A 240 2.29 -0.29 -10.51
CA TYR A 240 1.87 -0.43 -9.12
C TYR A 240 2.98 -0.09 -8.14
N ILE A 241 4.22 -0.54 -8.36
CA ILE A 241 5.37 -0.20 -7.50
C ILE A 241 5.60 1.31 -7.51
N TYR A 242 5.54 1.95 -8.69
CA TYR A 242 5.62 3.40 -8.77
C TYR A 242 4.50 4.08 -7.97
N TYR A 243 3.25 3.64 -8.12
CA TYR A 243 2.12 4.14 -7.36
C TYR A 243 2.30 3.92 -5.85
N TYR A 244 2.77 2.74 -5.46
CA TYR A 244 2.99 2.36 -4.06
C TYR A 244 4.04 3.26 -3.39
N ASN A 245 5.16 3.48 -4.05
CA ASN A 245 6.28 4.26 -3.54
C ASN A 245 5.99 5.78 -3.52
N ASN A 246 5.37 6.31 -4.58
CA ASN A 246 5.28 7.76 -4.79
C ASN A 246 3.92 8.36 -4.39
N ILE A 247 2.83 7.58 -4.48
CA ILE A 247 1.46 8.12 -4.42
C ILE A 247 0.64 7.50 -3.29
N ARG A 248 0.81 6.20 -3.04
CA ARG A 248 0.01 5.44 -2.09
C ARG A 248 0.32 5.85 -0.65
N ILE A 249 -0.58 6.59 -0.02
CA ILE A 249 -0.42 6.98 1.38
C ILE A 249 -0.54 5.79 2.33
N GLN A 250 0.28 5.78 3.38
CA GLN A 250 0.27 4.80 4.45
C GLN A 250 0.02 5.47 5.79
N THR A 251 -0.92 4.95 6.56
CA THR A 251 -1.31 5.55 7.86
C THR A 251 -0.13 5.52 8.84
N LYS A 252 0.69 4.46 8.82
CA LYS A 252 1.89 4.32 9.65
C LYS A 252 2.99 5.35 9.33
N LEU A 253 2.96 5.96 8.15
CA LEU A 253 3.89 6.98 7.69
C LEU A 253 3.25 8.38 7.74
N ASN A 254 2.48 8.68 8.76
CA ASN A 254 1.77 9.95 8.90
C ASN A 254 0.95 10.33 7.66
N ASN A 255 0.33 9.35 6.99
CA ASN A 255 -0.41 9.51 5.75
C ASN A 255 0.46 10.06 4.59
N GLN A 256 1.73 9.73 4.56
CA GLN A 256 2.63 9.99 3.43
C GLN A 256 2.80 8.72 2.58
N SER A 257 3.27 8.91 1.34
CA SER A 257 3.83 7.80 0.56
C SER A 257 5.23 7.46 1.07
N PRO A 258 5.76 6.26 0.81
CA PRO A 258 7.11 5.88 1.23
C PRO A 258 8.17 6.92 0.89
N ILE A 259 8.26 7.35 -0.37
CA ILE A 259 9.27 8.32 -0.81
C ILE A 259 9.06 9.69 -0.14
N ASN A 260 7.83 10.18 -0.06
CA ASN A 260 7.56 11.46 0.59
C ASN A 260 7.92 11.43 2.08
N TYR A 261 7.68 10.30 2.76
CA TYR A 261 8.06 10.15 4.15
C TYR A 261 9.57 10.24 4.32
N ARG A 262 10.36 9.56 3.49
CA ARG A 262 11.82 9.62 3.52
C ARG A 262 12.35 11.04 3.24
N GLN A 263 11.77 11.76 2.29
CA GLN A 263 12.17 13.12 1.95
C GLN A 263 11.88 14.15 3.03
N LEU A 264 10.89 13.91 3.91
CA LEU A 264 10.55 14.81 5.01
C LEU A 264 11.34 14.51 6.29
N ALA A 265 12.05 13.40 6.34
CA ALA A 265 12.86 12.98 7.48
C ALA A 265 14.33 13.41 7.34
N VAL A 266 14.68 14.03 6.22
CA VAL A 266 15.96 14.69 5.95
C VAL A 266 15.74 16.20 6.13
#